data_910133db924934dbf1e185f0477a5a3f
#
_entry.id   910133db924934dbf1e185f0477a5a3f
#
_cell.length_a   1.000
_cell.length_b   1.000
_cell.length_c   1.000
_cell.angle_alpha   90.00
_cell.angle_beta   90.00
_cell.angle_gamma   90.00
#
_symmetry.space_group_name_H-M   'P 1'
#
loop_
_entity.id
_entity.type
_entity.pdbx_description
1 polymer ?
#
loop_
_entity_poly.entity_id
_entity_poly.type
_entity_poly.pdbx_seq_one_letter_code
_entity_poly.pdbx_strand_id
1 'polypeptide(L)'
;MYKVVLSLAALTAGLAATAVPAEAQVRRGHAASVQGARGHGYTQWRSASRQRGSATISRGLQTNSGRGYEASRSRDYGPGHYSSDRSVQANNGRGLTNSRDANWGDGAYNGSHTIAANDGRTRNRTTSAVNNGEGTASYNSTLTRADGSSRNVSGTVPRP
;
A
#
# COMPACT_ATOMS: atom_id res chain seq x y z
N MET A 1 31.02 -47.11 -35.17
CA MET A 1 31.10 -46.64 -33.79
C MET A 1 31.71 -45.26 -33.81
N TYR A 2 30.89 -44.21 -33.79
CA TYR A 2 31.35 -42.82 -33.71
C TYR A 2 31.06 -42.29 -32.30
N LYS A 3 32.11 -41.97 -31.55
CA LYS A 3 32.04 -41.33 -30.24
C LYS A 3 31.89 -39.82 -30.46
N VAL A 4 30.74 -39.29 -30.11
CA VAL A 4 30.50 -37.82 -30.07
C VAL A 4 31.00 -37.30 -28.73
N VAL A 5 32.03 -36.47 -28.74
CA VAL A 5 32.54 -35.74 -27.58
C VAL A 5 31.79 -34.41 -27.52
N LEU A 6 30.91 -34.26 -26.54
CA LEU A 6 30.26 -32.98 -26.24
C LEU A 6 31.20 -32.14 -25.37
N SER A 7 31.74 -31.09 -25.95
CA SER A 7 32.50 -30.07 -25.23
C SER A 7 31.54 -29.09 -24.57
N LEU A 8 31.50 -29.12 -23.24
CA LEU A 8 30.72 -28.14 -22.43
C LEU A 8 31.56 -26.87 -22.26
N ALA A 9 31.27 -25.84 -23.04
CA ALA A 9 31.85 -24.51 -22.85
C ALA A 9 31.13 -23.82 -21.71
N ALA A 10 31.78 -23.67 -20.55
CA ALA A 10 31.29 -22.89 -19.43
C ALA A 10 31.45 -21.40 -19.74
N LEU A 11 30.36 -20.74 -20.02
CA LEU A 11 30.29 -19.29 -20.17
C LEU A 11 30.18 -18.63 -18.77
N THR A 12 31.31 -18.23 -18.18
CA THR A 12 31.34 -17.41 -16.96
C THR A 12 31.05 -15.98 -17.33
N ALA A 13 29.77 -15.60 -17.30
CA ALA A 13 29.38 -14.21 -17.33
C ALA A 13 29.67 -13.58 -15.96
N GLY A 14 30.75 -12.80 -15.89
CA GLY A 14 31.08 -11.99 -14.71
C GLY A 14 30.01 -10.92 -14.51
N LEU A 15 29.11 -11.12 -13.57
CA LEU A 15 28.24 -10.09 -13.02
C LEU A 15 29.10 -9.18 -12.13
N ALA A 16 29.55 -8.05 -12.68
CA ALA A 16 29.99 -6.93 -11.87
C ALA A 16 28.78 -6.38 -11.09
N ALA A 17 28.54 -6.94 -9.91
CA ALA A 17 27.59 -6.37 -8.97
C ALA A 17 28.16 -5.04 -8.47
N THR A 18 27.73 -3.94 -9.05
CA THR A 18 27.85 -2.63 -8.38
C THR A 18 27.10 -2.77 -7.07
N ALA A 19 27.81 -2.84 -5.97
CA ALA A 19 27.23 -2.83 -4.62
C ALA A 19 26.58 -1.47 -4.38
N VAL A 20 25.35 -1.31 -4.81
CA VAL A 20 24.45 -0.30 -4.26
C VAL A 20 24.33 -0.65 -2.79
N PRO A 21 24.58 0.29 -1.83
CA PRO A 21 24.42 -0.01 -0.42
C PRO A 21 23.02 -0.58 -0.22
N ALA A 22 22.95 -1.85 0.13
CA ALA A 22 21.69 -2.53 0.38
C ALA A 22 21.10 -1.88 1.62
N GLU A 23 20.17 -0.95 1.43
CA GLU A 23 19.34 -0.48 2.53
C GLU A 23 18.70 -1.72 3.15
N ALA A 24 18.94 -1.92 4.44
CA ALA A 24 18.58 -3.15 5.13
C ALA A 24 17.06 -3.37 5.06
N GLN A 25 16.64 -4.15 4.09
CA GLN A 25 15.25 -4.57 3.96
C GLN A 25 14.97 -5.70 4.93
N VAL A 26 14.13 -5.47 5.91
CA VAL A 26 13.65 -6.52 6.81
C VAL A 26 12.40 -7.14 6.22
N ARG A 27 12.48 -8.45 5.90
CA ARG A 27 11.34 -9.24 5.47
C ARG A 27 11.00 -10.28 6.52
N ARG A 28 9.73 -10.38 6.89
CA ARG A 28 9.21 -11.38 7.81
C ARG A 28 7.91 -11.95 7.26
N GLY A 29 7.77 -13.24 7.30
CA GLY A 29 6.55 -13.92 6.87
C GLY A 29 6.31 -15.17 7.67
N HIS A 30 5.06 -15.55 7.83
CA HIS A 30 4.64 -16.84 8.34
C HIS A 30 3.36 -17.28 7.65
N ALA A 31 3.19 -18.58 7.54
CA ALA A 31 1.95 -19.21 7.13
C ALA A 31 1.66 -20.36 8.10
N ALA A 32 0.41 -20.58 8.36
CA ALA A 32 -0.06 -21.70 9.16
C ALA A 32 -1.27 -22.32 8.48
N SER A 33 -1.33 -23.64 8.44
CA SER A 33 -2.45 -24.41 7.93
C SER A 33 -2.96 -25.32 9.02
N VAL A 34 -4.26 -25.37 9.17
CA VAL A 34 -4.96 -26.26 10.09
C VAL A 34 -5.89 -27.13 9.25
N GLN A 35 -5.76 -28.45 9.41
CA GLN A 35 -6.61 -29.44 8.77
C GLN A 35 -7.39 -30.18 9.86
N GLY A 36 -8.69 -30.06 9.84
CA GLY A 36 -9.58 -30.77 10.73
C GLY A 36 -10.18 -32.03 10.09
N ALA A 37 -10.93 -32.79 10.88
CA ALA A 37 -11.69 -33.94 10.37
C ALA A 37 -12.74 -33.50 9.35
N ARG A 38 -13.12 -34.38 8.44
CA ARG A 38 -14.15 -34.17 7.40
C ARG A 38 -13.83 -33.04 6.40
N GLY A 39 -12.53 -32.77 6.17
CA GLY A 39 -12.11 -31.77 5.18
C GLY A 39 -12.24 -30.31 5.62
N HIS A 40 -12.66 -30.05 6.84
CA HIS A 40 -12.63 -28.68 7.39
C HIS A 40 -11.20 -28.25 7.65
N GLY A 41 -10.89 -27.01 7.34
CA GLY A 41 -9.57 -26.46 7.58
C GLY A 41 -9.45 -25.05 7.07
N TYR A 42 -8.32 -24.42 7.37
CA TYR A 42 -7.99 -23.10 6.87
C TYR A 42 -6.47 -22.93 6.75
N THR A 43 -6.08 -22.04 5.88
CA THR A 43 -4.71 -21.53 5.76
C THR A 43 -4.75 -20.04 6.05
N GLN A 44 -3.84 -19.59 6.88
CA GLN A 44 -3.60 -18.17 7.10
C GLN A 44 -2.16 -17.82 6.79
N TRP A 45 -1.93 -16.61 6.30
CA TRP A 45 -0.58 -16.11 6.01
C TRP A 45 -0.45 -14.65 6.36
N ARG A 46 0.77 -14.25 6.66
CA ARG A 46 1.15 -12.86 6.83
C ARG A 46 2.56 -12.68 6.31
N SER A 47 2.80 -11.62 5.56
CA SER A 47 4.12 -11.15 5.21
C SER A 47 4.26 -9.67 5.56
N ALA A 48 5.46 -9.27 5.91
CA ALA A 48 5.80 -7.88 6.19
C ALA A 48 7.18 -7.59 5.62
N SER A 49 7.30 -6.48 4.94
CA SER A 49 8.57 -5.95 4.43
C SER A 49 8.71 -4.51 4.92
N ARG A 50 9.88 -4.16 5.37
CA ARG A 50 10.20 -2.81 5.82
C ARG A 50 11.58 -2.41 5.31
N GLN A 51 11.65 -1.24 4.76
CA GLN A 51 12.89 -0.55 4.39
C GLN A 51 12.77 0.92 4.77
N ARG A 52 13.87 1.68 4.67
CA ARG A 52 13.82 3.12 4.94
C ARG A 52 12.78 3.79 4.04
N GLY A 53 11.88 4.56 4.63
CA GLY A 53 10.83 5.27 3.91
C GLY A 53 9.67 4.42 3.42
N SER A 54 9.71 3.08 3.52
CA SER A 54 8.64 2.23 3.00
C SER A 54 8.34 1.03 3.90
N ALA A 55 7.08 0.65 3.97
CA ALA A 55 6.64 -0.55 4.68
C ALA A 55 5.44 -1.17 3.97
N THR A 56 5.45 -2.50 3.80
CA THR A 56 4.35 -3.26 3.23
C THR A 56 3.99 -4.43 4.15
N ILE A 57 2.71 -4.65 4.35
CA ILE A 57 2.18 -5.79 5.10
C ILE A 57 1.07 -6.40 4.25
N SER A 58 1.11 -7.71 4.06
CA SER A 58 -0.03 -8.47 3.53
C SER A 58 -0.39 -9.60 4.48
N ARG A 59 -1.65 -9.96 4.49
CA ARG A 59 -2.18 -11.06 5.26
C ARG A 59 -3.43 -11.61 4.60
N GLY A 60 -3.70 -12.87 4.80
CA GLY A 60 -4.91 -13.48 4.31
C GLY A 60 -5.29 -14.71 5.11
N LEU A 61 -6.51 -15.13 4.89
CA LEU A 61 -7.06 -16.36 5.41
C LEU A 61 -7.93 -16.99 4.32
N GLN A 62 -7.80 -18.28 4.13
CA GLN A 62 -8.63 -19.06 3.23
C GLN A 62 -9.03 -20.38 3.89
N THR A 63 -10.32 -20.66 3.91
CA THR A 63 -10.87 -21.94 4.36
C THR A 63 -10.90 -22.95 3.22
N ASN A 64 -10.93 -24.23 3.53
CA ASN A 64 -11.07 -25.31 2.54
C ASN A 64 -12.41 -25.22 1.77
N SER A 65 -13.41 -24.52 2.32
CA SER A 65 -14.69 -24.25 1.65
C SER A 65 -14.62 -23.06 0.68
N GLY A 66 -13.44 -22.49 0.40
CA GLY A 66 -13.26 -21.39 -0.51
C GLY A 66 -13.59 -19.99 0.05
N ARG A 67 -14.02 -19.89 1.31
CA ARG A 67 -14.24 -18.60 1.96
C ARG A 67 -12.91 -18.05 2.45
N GLY A 68 -12.75 -16.74 2.33
CA GLY A 68 -11.51 -16.12 2.78
C GLY A 68 -11.45 -14.64 2.47
N TYR A 69 -10.33 -14.06 2.84
CA TYR A 69 -10.00 -12.68 2.52
C TYR A 69 -8.50 -12.50 2.38
N GLU A 70 -8.13 -11.49 1.64
CA GLU A 70 -6.79 -10.95 1.59
C GLU A 70 -6.83 -9.46 1.99
N ALA A 71 -5.84 -9.02 2.74
CA ALA A 71 -5.68 -7.63 3.12
C ALA A 71 -4.22 -7.22 2.95
N SER A 72 -4.01 -6.07 2.33
CA SER A 72 -2.69 -5.47 2.18
C SER A 72 -2.67 -4.04 2.73
N ARG A 73 -1.49 -3.60 3.09
CA ARG A 73 -1.21 -2.22 3.45
C ARG A 73 0.20 -1.88 3.02
N SER A 74 0.34 -0.81 2.26
CA SER A 74 1.60 -0.16 1.98
C SER A 74 1.65 1.22 2.63
N ARG A 75 2.83 1.68 2.91
CA ARG A 75 3.14 3.05 3.31
C ARG A 75 4.44 3.45 2.67
N ASP A 76 4.47 4.65 2.19
CA ASP A 76 5.66 5.31 1.72
C ASP A 76 5.74 6.69 2.36
N TYR A 77 6.91 7.08 2.86
CA TYR A 77 7.08 8.33 3.57
C TYR A 77 8.51 8.85 3.43
N GLY A 78 8.62 10.13 3.23
CA GLY A 78 9.89 10.84 3.09
C GLY A 78 9.73 12.31 3.42
N PRO A 79 10.81 13.10 3.24
CA PRO A 79 10.72 14.54 3.39
C PRO A 79 9.65 15.12 2.47
N GLY A 80 8.67 15.78 3.04
CA GLY A 80 7.62 16.47 2.28
C GLY A 80 6.55 15.58 1.65
N HIS A 81 6.56 14.25 1.86
CA HIS A 81 5.52 13.38 1.33
C HIS A 81 5.15 12.21 2.26
N TYR A 82 3.93 11.77 2.14
CA TYR A 82 3.40 10.56 2.75
C TYR A 82 2.36 9.94 1.83
N SER A 83 2.44 8.64 1.61
CA SER A 83 1.35 7.87 1.00
C SER A 83 1.03 6.60 1.81
N SER A 84 -0.20 6.15 1.73
CA SER A 84 -0.61 4.90 2.35
C SER A 84 -1.80 4.32 1.61
N ASP A 85 -1.64 3.08 1.14
CA ASP A 85 -2.69 2.29 0.55
C ASP A 85 -3.06 1.13 1.45
N ARG A 86 -4.32 0.86 1.54
CA ARG A 86 -4.87 -0.30 2.23
C ARG A 86 -5.96 -0.91 1.40
N SER A 87 -5.92 -2.23 1.22
CA SER A 87 -6.99 -2.98 0.58
C SER A 87 -7.43 -4.14 1.46
N VAL A 88 -8.69 -4.49 1.34
CA VAL A 88 -9.27 -5.72 1.87
C VAL A 88 -10.16 -6.29 0.78
N GLN A 89 -9.92 -7.53 0.41
CA GLN A 89 -10.68 -8.24 -0.63
C GLN A 89 -11.13 -9.59 -0.08
N ALA A 90 -12.42 -9.83 -0.08
CA ALA A 90 -12.99 -11.13 0.25
C ALA A 90 -13.21 -11.97 -1.01
N ASN A 91 -13.19 -13.30 -0.88
CA ASN A 91 -13.37 -14.23 -2.01
C ASN A 91 -14.77 -14.18 -2.64
N ASN A 92 -15.73 -13.52 -1.99
CA ASN A 92 -17.08 -13.29 -2.52
C ASN A 92 -17.18 -12.01 -3.38
N GLY A 93 -16.05 -11.41 -3.77
CA GLY A 93 -15.99 -10.20 -4.58
C GLY A 93 -16.17 -8.89 -3.80
N ARG A 94 -16.52 -8.93 -2.52
CA ARG A 94 -16.62 -7.72 -1.70
C ARG A 94 -15.23 -7.24 -1.29
N GLY A 95 -15.00 -5.96 -1.38
CA GLY A 95 -13.72 -5.38 -1.02
C GLY A 95 -13.79 -3.88 -0.85
N LEU A 96 -12.72 -3.35 -0.27
CA LEU A 96 -12.54 -1.94 -0.01
C LEU A 96 -11.07 -1.56 -0.21
N THR A 97 -10.84 -0.46 -0.87
CA THR A 97 -9.54 0.22 -0.90
C THR A 97 -9.62 1.56 -0.17
N ASN A 98 -8.53 1.93 0.47
CA ASN A 98 -8.39 3.19 1.18
C ASN A 98 -7.00 3.74 0.89
N SER A 99 -6.93 4.80 0.10
CA SER A 99 -5.69 5.47 -0.30
C SER A 99 -5.60 6.84 0.34
N ARG A 100 -4.42 7.19 0.80
CA ARG A 100 -4.09 8.50 1.35
C ARG A 100 -2.79 8.98 0.78
N ASP A 101 -2.78 10.22 0.33
CA ASP A 101 -1.60 10.92 -0.15
C ASP A 101 -1.52 12.28 0.53
N ALA A 102 -0.33 12.71 0.87
CA ALA A 102 -0.07 14.02 1.41
C ALA A 102 1.31 14.49 0.97
N ASN A 103 1.37 15.73 0.52
CA ASN A 103 2.61 16.42 0.18
C ASN A 103 2.64 17.76 0.93
N TRP A 104 3.79 18.10 1.47
CA TRP A 104 3.98 19.37 2.17
C TRP A 104 5.40 19.89 1.95
N GLY A 105 5.53 21.18 1.90
CA GLY A 105 6.77 21.92 1.69
C GLY A 105 6.48 23.38 1.37
N ASP A 106 7.45 24.23 1.52
CA ASP A 106 7.37 25.66 1.17
C ASP A 106 6.13 26.38 1.73
N GLY A 107 5.71 25.98 2.93
CA GLY A 107 4.51 26.54 3.58
C GLY A 107 3.18 26.06 3.00
N ALA A 108 3.17 25.07 2.13
CA ALA A 108 1.97 24.49 1.54
C ALA A 108 1.76 23.03 1.99
N TYR A 109 0.53 22.60 2.02
CA TYR A 109 0.07 21.23 2.26
C TYR A 109 -0.99 20.88 1.22
N ASN A 110 -0.86 19.70 0.62
CA ASN A 110 -1.89 19.09 -0.22
C ASN A 110 -2.08 17.64 0.20
N GLY A 111 -3.32 17.25 0.46
CA GLY A 111 -3.65 15.88 0.84
C GLY A 111 -4.89 15.37 0.15
N SER A 112 -4.93 14.07 -0.09
CA SER A 112 -6.08 13.36 -0.60
C SER A 112 -6.36 12.10 0.24
N HIS A 113 -7.63 11.73 0.31
CA HIS A 113 -8.09 10.51 0.95
C HIS A 113 -9.24 9.94 0.16
N THR A 114 -9.02 8.77 -0.44
CA THR A 114 -10.02 8.05 -1.25
C THR A 114 -10.38 6.74 -0.59
N ILE A 115 -11.66 6.45 -0.50
CA ILE A 115 -12.20 5.15 -0.12
C ILE A 115 -13.05 4.68 -1.29
N ALA A 116 -12.75 3.50 -1.83
CA ALA A 116 -13.51 2.89 -2.91
C ALA A 116 -13.90 1.46 -2.54
N ALA A 117 -15.15 1.14 -2.71
CA ALA A 117 -15.67 -0.21 -2.56
C ALA A 117 -15.76 -0.90 -3.92
N ASN A 118 -15.71 -2.22 -3.95
CA ASN A 118 -15.77 -3.00 -5.19
C ASN A 118 -17.14 -2.92 -5.90
N ASP A 119 -18.16 -2.41 -5.22
CA ASP A 119 -19.48 -2.13 -5.79
C ASP A 119 -19.54 -0.79 -6.55
N GLY A 120 -18.39 -0.11 -6.73
CA GLY A 120 -18.26 1.14 -7.44
C GLY A 120 -18.51 2.39 -6.60
N ARG A 121 -18.93 2.27 -5.35
CA ARG A 121 -19.10 3.42 -4.45
C ARG A 121 -17.75 3.99 -4.07
N THR A 122 -17.57 5.28 -4.27
CA THR A 122 -16.33 5.99 -3.96
C THR A 122 -16.61 7.23 -3.13
N ARG A 123 -15.75 7.49 -2.15
CA ARG A 123 -15.71 8.72 -1.37
C ARG A 123 -14.32 9.30 -1.44
N ASN A 124 -14.22 10.56 -1.79
CA ASN A 124 -12.95 11.27 -1.89
C ASN A 124 -12.97 12.52 -1.02
N ARG A 125 -11.86 12.82 -0.36
CA ARG A 125 -11.62 14.09 0.32
C ARG A 125 -10.27 14.63 -0.12
N THR A 126 -10.26 15.86 -0.61
CA THR A 126 -9.04 16.62 -0.86
C THR A 126 -8.93 17.75 0.17
N THR A 127 -7.72 18.08 0.55
CA THR A 127 -7.44 19.18 1.48
C THR A 127 -6.19 19.88 1.02
N SER A 128 -6.25 21.20 0.91
CA SER A 128 -5.08 22.05 0.68
C SER A 128 -4.98 23.08 1.80
N ALA A 129 -3.78 23.47 2.15
CA ALA A 129 -3.53 24.58 3.07
C ALA A 129 -2.27 25.33 2.62
N VAL A 130 -2.26 26.63 2.82
CA VAL A 130 -1.16 27.52 2.48
C VAL A 130 -0.91 28.48 3.62
N ASN A 131 0.36 28.65 3.95
CA ASN A 131 0.81 29.66 4.91
C ASN A 131 0.70 31.07 4.30
N ASN A 132 0.00 31.96 4.95
CA ASN A 132 -0.19 33.33 4.48
C ASN A 132 0.94 34.29 4.92
N GLY A 133 1.90 33.82 5.74
CA GLY A 133 3.02 34.64 6.22
C GLY A 133 2.76 35.43 7.51
N GLU A 134 1.55 35.82 7.81
CA GLU A 134 1.18 36.71 8.94
C GLU A 134 0.69 35.92 10.17
N GLY A 135 1.32 34.79 10.50
CA GLY A 135 0.87 33.94 11.60
C GLY A 135 -0.48 33.25 11.33
N THR A 136 -0.92 33.21 10.09
CA THR A 136 -2.16 32.54 9.67
C THR A 136 -1.92 31.53 8.55
N ALA A 137 -2.85 30.59 8.41
CA ALA A 137 -2.89 29.66 7.27
C ALA A 137 -4.32 29.58 6.71
N SER A 138 -4.44 29.64 5.41
CA SER A 138 -5.69 29.39 4.70
C SER A 138 -5.81 27.90 4.35
N TYR A 139 -7.02 27.34 4.47
CA TYR A 139 -7.29 25.97 4.08
C TYR A 139 -8.55 25.84 3.24
N ASN A 140 -8.58 24.81 2.42
CA ASN A 140 -9.74 24.37 1.65
C ASN A 140 -9.84 22.84 1.76
N SER A 141 -11.04 22.32 1.99
CA SER A 141 -11.29 20.88 2.03
C SER A 141 -12.59 20.55 1.33
N THR A 142 -12.50 19.72 0.29
CA THR A 142 -13.64 19.24 -0.49
C THR A 142 -13.86 17.76 -0.21
N LEU A 143 -15.08 17.40 0.15
CA LEU A 143 -15.54 16.04 0.31
C LEU A 143 -16.53 15.71 -0.80
N THR A 144 -16.21 14.73 -1.65
CA THR A 144 -17.12 14.16 -2.65
C THR A 144 -17.60 12.79 -2.16
N ARG A 145 -18.92 12.58 -2.15
CA ARG A 145 -19.56 11.33 -1.74
C ARG A 145 -19.83 10.43 -2.92
N ALA A 146 -20.21 9.19 -2.62
CA ALA A 146 -20.52 8.16 -3.62
C ALA A 146 -21.72 8.51 -4.53
N ASP A 147 -22.62 9.36 -4.08
CA ASP A 147 -23.76 9.89 -4.85
C ASP A 147 -23.39 11.07 -5.75
N GLY A 148 -22.09 11.42 -5.81
CA GLY A 148 -21.60 12.59 -6.56
C GLY A 148 -21.75 13.93 -5.83
N SER A 149 -22.47 13.98 -4.70
CA SER A 149 -22.61 15.21 -3.93
C SER A 149 -21.28 15.66 -3.34
N SER A 150 -21.04 16.96 -3.29
CA SER A 150 -19.82 17.53 -2.75
C SER A 150 -20.12 18.54 -1.65
N ARG A 151 -19.24 18.59 -0.65
CA ARG A 151 -19.23 19.62 0.38
C ARG A 151 -17.84 20.24 0.44
N ASN A 152 -17.79 21.55 0.38
CA ASN A 152 -16.57 22.33 0.56
C ASN A 152 -16.59 23.02 1.93
N VAL A 153 -15.43 23.08 2.57
CA VAL A 153 -15.17 23.85 3.78
C VAL A 153 -13.83 24.55 3.60
N SER A 154 -13.84 25.87 3.74
CA SER A 154 -12.63 26.68 3.65
C SER A 154 -12.59 27.70 4.78
N GLY A 155 -11.42 28.19 5.11
CA GLY A 155 -11.26 29.20 6.17
C GLY A 155 -9.78 29.55 6.35
N THR A 156 -9.58 30.49 7.31
CA THR A 156 -8.24 30.87 7.76
C THR A 156 -8.16 30.60 9.24
N VAL A 157 -7.05 30.06 9.69
CA VAL A 157 -6.79 29.74 11.09
C VAL A 157 -5.48 30.39 11.56
N PRO A 158 -5.38 30.81 12.82
CA PRO A 158 -4.09 31.18 13.39
C PRO A 158 -3.11 29.99 13.36
N ARG A 159 -1.84 30.28 13.14
CA ARG A 159 -0.76 29.30 13.36
C ARG A 159 -0.34 29.38 14.83
N PRO A 160 -0.15 28.24 15.49
CA PRO A 160 0.44 28.19 16.80
C PRO A 160 1.93 28.60 16.80
#